data_cc3fff15827e289b68fa3479721474a1
#
_entry.id   cc3fff15827e289b68fa3479721474a1
#
_cell.length_a   1.000
_cell.length_b   1.000
_cell.length_c   1.000
_cell.angle_alpha   90.00
_cell.angle_beta   90.00
_cell.angle_gamma   90.00
#
_symmetry.space_group_name_H-M   'P 1'
#
loop_
_entity.id
_entity.type
_entity.pdbx_description
1 polymer ?
#
loop_
_entity_poly.entity_id
_entity_poly.type
_entity_poly.pdbx_seq_one_letter_code
_entity_poly.pdbx_strand_id
1 'polypeptide(L)'
;MISLIMAFLSLGTGSWGNVLINFALVAISGGLFLYSYYSGKYQRCYLITIVVIFLLVFPVMFFTSGGYRGGMPAFFVFAIIFTVLMLEKRRALIVSLLEILLYMGLCLVAYHFPDTVTPFATEADRLADILLAFVSVSIVCGSVLYFHLKEYNQQQLLLEEQNLRLRSLDNAKSTFLTTVAHEIKNPLSSISLHARDTSELLEEEPLDFSLMQENLRTIEQSVMRIDRIVLDLMDTVSIEQGRLALSLVPSDLSGLLYSVKKDYCSHPSPKNNQLVLTTQSGLPEISADPERLIQVVTNLISNAERHTQNGTITISLTGEPGWQT
;
A
#
# COMPACT_ATOMS: atom_id res chain seq x y z
N MET A 1 9.50 27.42 21.66
CA MET A 1 8.51 28.10 22.51
C MET A 1 8.98 28.22 23.96
N ILE A 2 9.31 27.13 24.66
CA ILE A 2 9.77 27.16 26.07
C ILE A 2 11.04 28.02 26.24
N SER A 3 12.07 27.80 25.42
CA SER A 3 13.31 28.60 25.49
C SER A 3 13.07 30.10 25.25
N LEU A 4 12.06 30.46 24.45
CA LEU A 4 11.66 31.86 24.27
C LEU A 4 11.02 32.44 25.54
N ILE A 5 10.15 31.71 26.19
CA ILE A 5 9.53 32.11 27.46
C ILE A 5 10.60 32.21 28.55
N MET A 6 11.52 31.25 28.62
CA MET A 6 12.63 31.28 29.57
C MET A 6 13.62 32.44 29.29
N ALA A 7 13.84 32.81 28.02
CA ALA A 7 14.65 33.96 27.67
C ALA A 7 14.04 35.27 28.21
N PHE A 8 12.71 35.46 28.04
CA PHE A 8 12.00 36.62 28.55
C PHE A 8 11.98 36.67 30.09
N LEU A 9 11.83 35.55 30.75
CA LEU A 9 11.86 35.46 32.23
C LEU A 9 13.26 35.76 32.78
N SER A 10 14.32 35.29 32.10
CA SER A 10 15.71 35.57 32.45
C SER A 10 16.08 37.04 32.30
N LEU A 11 15.43 37.78 31.39
CA LEU A 11 15.58 39.25 31.30
C LEU A 11 15.09 39.96 32.57
N GLY A 12 14.00 39.46 33.18
CA GLY A 12 13.45 40.01 34.43
C GLY A 12 14.33 39.74 35.66
N THR A 13 15.14 38.69 35.66
CA THR A 13 16.04 38.32 36.77
C THR A 13 17.44 38.86 36.63
N GLY A 14 17.77 39.60 35.53
CA GLY A 14 19.07 40.19 35.31
C GLY A 14 20.22 39.21 35.00
N SER A 15 19.95 37.95 34.75
CA SER A 15 20.95 36.91 34.43
C SER A 15 21.26 36.86 32.93
N TRP A 16 22.09 37.78 32.46
CA TRP A 16 22.46 37.91 31.05
C TRP A 16 23.01 36.60 30.40
N GLY A 17 23.71 35.75 31.16
CA GLY A 17 24.22 34.48 30.70
C GLY A 17 23.09 33.52 30.30
N ASN A 18 22.07 33.39 31.11
CA ASN A 18 20.89 32.54 30.84
C ASN A 18 20.06 33.05 29.67
N VAL A 19 19.97 34.39 29.51
CA VAL A 19 19.31 35.03 28.38
C VAL A 19 19.99 34.64 27.06
N LEU A 20 21.32 34.74 26.97
CA LEU A 20 22.09 34.37 25.77
C LEU A 20 21.94 32.90 25.43
N ILE A 21 22.02 32.00 26.43
CA ILE A 21 21.87 30.54 26.24
C ILE A 21 20.47 30.21 25.69
N ASN A 22 19.42 30.78 26.26
CA ASN A 22 18.07 30.56 25.81
C ASN A 22 17.81 31.09 24.39
N PHE A 23 18.34 32.28 24.01
CA PHE A 23 18.23 32.73 22.62
C PHE A 23 19.03 31.87 21.64
N ALA A 24 20.21 31.36 22.02
CA ALA A 24 20.97 30.40 21.22
C ALA A 24 20.19 29.11 21.01
N LEU A 25 19.51 28.59 22.05
CA LEU A 25 18.64 27.41 21.94
C LEU A 25 17.47 27.61 20.98
N VAL A 26 16.83 28.82 21.01
CA VAL A 26 15.76 29.15 20.05
C VAL A 26 16.31 29.17 18.63
N ALA A 27 17.46 29.75 18.38
CA ALA A 27 18.09 29.83 17.08
C ALA A 27 18.49 28.43 16.55
N ILE A 28 19.11 27.58 17.40
CA ILE A 28 19.49 26.23 17.07
C ILE A 28 18.24 25.38 16.76
N SER A 29 17.23 25.41 17.61
CA SER A 29 15.99 24.66 17.43
C SER A 29 15.24 25.08 16.16
N GLY A 30 15.18 26.39 15.87
CA GLY A 30 14.58 26.91 14.66
C GLY A 30 15.35 26.53 13.39
N GLY A 31 16.68 26.58 13.44
CA GLY A 31 17.54 26.13 12.35
C GLY A 31 17.41 24.62 12.07
N LEU A 32 17.37 23.80 13.11
CA LEU A 32 17.16 22.35 12.99
C LEU A 32 15.75 22.01 12.45
N PHE A 33 14.73 22.78 12.85
CA PHE A 33 13.37 22.62 12.33
C PHE A 33 13.33 22.92 10.83
N LEU A 34 13.90 24.05 10.38
CA LEU A 34 13.98 24.43 8.97
C LEU A 34 14.79 23.40 8.17
N TYR A 35 15.94 22.98 8.68
CA TYR A 35 16.74 21.95 8.04
C TYR A 35 15.98 20.63 7.91
N SER A 36 15.26 20.20 8.95
CA SER A 36 14.43 19.01 8.93
C SER A 36 13.32 19.10 7.87
N TYR A 37 12.65 20.26 7.83
CA TYR A 37 11.56 20.52 6.89
C TYR A 37 12.01 20.45 5.43
N TYR A 38 13.15 21.08 5.08
CA TYR A 38 13.64 21.12 3.70
C TYR A 38 14.41 19.86 3.28
N SER A 39 15.10 19.19 4.20
CA SER A 39 15.94 18.02 3.86
C SER A 39 15.24 16.67 4.02
N GLY A 40 14.15 16.60 4.78
CA GLY A 40 13.46 15.34 5.12
C GLY A 40 14.28 14.37 6.00
N LYS A 41 15.46 14.80 6.51
CA LYS A 41 16.40 13.94 7.27
C LYS A 41 16.19 14.03 8.78
N TYR A 42 15.00 13.64 9.24
CA TYR A 42 14.56 13.75 10.64
C TYR A 42 15.51 13.08 11.65
N GLN A 43 15.99 11.88 11.36
CA GLN A 43 16.89 11.12 12.24
C GLN A 43 18.19 11.88 12.58
N ARG A 44 18.76 12.61 11.61
CA ARG A 44 19.95 13.44 11.83
C ARG A 44 19.64 14.64 12.72
N CYS A 45 18.47 15.26 12.53
CA CYS A 45 18.03 16.39 13.35
C CYS A 45 17.85 15.97 14.81
N TYR A 46 17.23 14.81 15.06
CA TYR A 46 17.08 14.28 16.42
C TYR A 46 18.43 14.04 17.07
N LEU A 47 19.37 13.42 16.36
CA LEU A 47 20.72 13.14 16.88
C LEU A 47 21.47 14.44 17.18
N ILE A 48 21.41 15.46 16.32
CA ILE A 48 22.00 16.76 16.56
C ILE A 48 21.35 17.44 17.77
N THR A 49 20.02 17.40 17.88
CA THR A 49 19.28 17.93 19.05
C THR A 49 19.78 17.29 20.34
N ILE A 50 19.90 15.98 20.39
CA ILE A 50 20.35 15.23 21.57
C ILE A 50 21.79 15.64 21.93
N VAL A 51 22.70 15.62 20.97
CA VAL A 51 24.12 15.94 21.23
C VAL A 51 24.29 17.38 21.66
N VAL A 52 23.68 18.34 20.94
CA VAL A 52 23.88 19.76 21.20
C VAL A 52 23.11 20.22 22.42
N ILE A 53 21.83 19.87 22.52
CA ILE A 53 20.95 20.40 23.58
C ILE A 53 21.14 19.58 24.88
N PHE A 54 21.01 18.25 24.80
CA PHE A 54 20.96 17.44 26.01
C PHE A 54 22.34 17.10 26.58
N LEU A 55 23.36 16.86 25.71
CA LEU A 55 24.70 16.52 26.19
C LEU A 55 25.63 17.72 26.37
N LEU A 56 25.41 18.87 25.71
CA LEU A 56 26.28 20.04 25.84
C LEU A 56 25.59 21.17 26.60
N VAL A 57 24.39 21.59 26.21
CA VAL A 57 23.74 22.78 26.81
C VAL A 57 23.15 22.48 28.18
N PHE A 58 22.49 21.34 28.36
CA PHE A 58 21.87 20.98 29.66
C PHE A 58 22.88 20.86 30.80
N PRO A 59 24.09 20.30 30.64
CA PRO A 59 25.14 20.35 31.67
C PRO A 59 25.54 21.79 32.09
N VAL A 60 25.67 22.70 31.12
CA VAL A 60 25.97 24.09 31.42
C VAL A 60 24.83 24.74 32.20
N MET A 61 23.58 24.56 31.75
CA MET A 61 22.40 25.05 32.43
C MET A 61 22.23 24.43 33.84
N PHE A 62 22.62 23.21 34.04
CA PHE A 62 22.60 22.57 35.36
C PHE A 62 23.39 23.33 36.39
N PHE A 63 24.62 23.78 36.08
CA PHE A 63 25.45 24.55 37.01
C PHE A 63 24.98 25.98 37.17
N THR A 64 24.35 26.57 36.16
CA THR A 64 23.88 27.99 36.21
C THR A 64 22.47 28.17 36.79
N SER A 65 21.70 27.06 36.97
CA SER A 65 20.32 27.11 37.40
C SER A 65 20.06 26.20 38.65
N GLY A 66 20.88 26.35 39.65
CA GLY A 66 20.69 25.71 40.97
C GLY A 66 20.97 24.20 41.04
N GLY A 67 21.50 23.60 39.99
CA GLY A 67 21.88 22.19 39.94
C GLY A 67 20.69 21.25 40.16
N TYR A 68 20.91 20.23 40.98
CA TYR A 68 19.85 19.26 41.33
C TYR A 68 18.76 19.84 42.27
N ARG A 69 18.96 21.05 42.82
CA ARG A 69 17.99 21.74 43.68
C ARG A 69 17.02 22.64 42.90
N GLY A 70 17.26 22.86 41.62
CA GLY A 70 16.41 23.64 40.71
C GLY A 70 15.51 22.77 39.85
N GLY A 71 15.02 23.33 38.74
CA GLY A 71 14.13 22.67 37.76
C GLY A 71 14.84 21.74 36.76
N MET A 72 16.19 21.78 36.67
CA MET A 72 16.95 21.00 35.71
C MET A 72 16.69 19.49 35.74
N PRO A 73 16.45 18.82 36.89
CA PRO A 73 16.07 17.39 36.90
C PRO A 73 14.90 17.04 35.99
N ALA A 74 13.88 17.91 35.92
CA ALA A 74 12.73 17.68 35.05
C ALA A 74 13.12 17.72 33.56
N PHE A 75 14.03 18.59 33.17
CA PHE A 75 14.52 18.67 31.78
C PHE A 75 15.37 17.46 31.39
N PHE A 76 16.16 16.87 32.31
CA PHE A 76 16.88 15.62 32.06
C PHE A 76 15.94 14.45 31.88
N VAL A 77 14.85 14.36 32.66
CA VAL A 77 13.80 13.35 32.44
C VAL A 77 13.17 13.51 31.07
N PHE A 78 12.89 14.75 30.64
CA PHE A 78 12.40 15.02 29.30
C PHE A 78 13.39 14.59 28.23
N ALA A 79 14.69 14.85 28.39
CA ALA A 79 15.73 14.44 27.44
C ALA A 79 15.70 12.91 27.20
N ILE A 80 15.64 12.14 28.28
CA ILE A 80 15.56 10.67 28.22
C ILE A 80 14.29 10.22 27.48
N ILE A 81 13.12 10.79 27.82
CA ILE A 81 11.86 10.47 27.16
C ILE A 81 11.92 10.79 25.67
N PHE A 82 12.45 11.98 25.31
CA PHE A 82 12.62 12.38 23.94
C PHE A 82 13.56 11.44 23.18
N THR A 83 14.68 11.08 23.76
CA THR A 83 15.66 10.14 23.18
C THR A 83 15.03 8.79 22.90
N VAL A 84 14.25 8.23 23.85
CA VAL A 84 13.58 6.93 23.69
C VAL A 84 12.50 6.97 22.61
N LEU A 85 11.77 8.07 22.50
CA LEU A 85 10.70 8.20 21.49
C LEU A 85 11.24 8.48 20.08
N MET A 86 12.37 9.19 19.94
CA MET A 86 12.86 9.69 18.66
C MET A 86 13.97 8.85 18.03
N LEU A 87 14.69 8.05 18.81
CA LEU A 87 15.74 7.18 18.31
C LEU A 87 15.30 5.72 18.21
N GLU A 88 15.97 4.99 17.31
CA GLU A 88 15.68 3.58 17.10
C GLU A 88 16.32 2.69 18.18
N LYS A 89 15.55 1.70 18.62
CA LYS A 89 15.89 0.56 19.52
C LYS A 89 17.25 0.63 20.28
N ARG A 90 18.34 0.15 19.66
CA ARG A 90 19.67 0.08 20.32
C ARG A 90 20.29 1.46 20.56
N ARG A 91 20.09 2.40 19.63
CA ARG A 91 20.63 3.77 19.77
C ARG A 91 19.93 4.51 20.90
N ALA A 92 18.60 4.35 21.01
CA ALA A 92 17.82 4.93 22.10
C ALA A 92 18.34 4.47 23.45
N LEU A 93 18.55 3.15 23.64
CA LEU A 93 19.07 2.58 24.91
C LEU A 93 20.46 3.09 25.26
N ILE A 94 21.39 3.13 24.30
CA ILE A 94 22.77 3.57 24.55
C ILE A 94 22.79 5.05 24.93
N VAL A 95 22.07 5.90 24.18
CA VAL A 95 22.09 7.34 24.39
C VAL A 95 21.34 7.70 25.69
N SER A 96 20.20 7.10 25.98
CA SER A 96 19.49 7.34 27.23
C SER A 96 20.29 6.91 28.47
N LEU A 97 21.04 5.79 28.37
CA LEU A 97 21.96 5.38 29.41
C LEU A 97 23.09 6.40 29.61
N LEU A 98 23.63 6.95 28.52
CA LEU A 98 24.65 8.00 28.57
C LEU A 98 24.09 9.26 29.25
N GLU A 99 22.85 9.68 28.93
CA GLU A 99 22.18 10.83 29.55
C GLU A 99 21.98 10.62 31.05
N ILE A 100 21.58 9.41 31.49
CA ILE A 100 21.44 9.06 32.90
C ILE A 100 22.80 9.15 33.62
N LEU A 101 23.85 8.53 33.04
CA LEU A 101 25.19 8.57 33.61
C LEU A 101 25.74 10.00 33.69
N LEU A 102 25.49 10.81 32.64
CA LEU A 102 25.86 12.23 32.62
C LEU A 102 25.18 12.97 33.77
N TYR A 103 23.86 12.84 33.91
CA TYR A 103 23.12 13.49 35.00
C TYR A 103 23.63 13.05 36.40
N MET A 104 23.84 11.76 36.59
CA MET A 104 24.41 11.25 37.85
C MET A 104 25.81 11.86 38.14
N GLY A 105 26.67 11.96 37.13
CA GLY A 105 27.98 12.60 37.22
C GLY A 105 27.89 14.07 37.62
N LEU A 106 26.95 14.82 36.94
CA LEU A 106 26.70 16.22 37.28
C LEU A 106 26.23 16.42 38.73
N CYS A 107 25.33 15.54 39.21
CA CYS A 107 24.89 15.55 40.61
C CYS A 107 26.02 15.28 41.59
N LEU A 108 26.93 14.31 41.30
CA LEU A 108 28.09 14.03 42.14
C LEU A 108 29.06 15.20 42.17
N VAL A 109 29.32 15.86 41.02
CA VAL A 109 30.17 17.06 40.97
C VAL A 109 29.58 18.20 41.82
N ALA A 110 28.28 18.45 41.63
CA ALA A 110 27.56 19.51 42.37
C ALA A 110 27.51 19.21 43.90
N TYR A 111 27.48 17.96 44.28
CA TYR A 111 27.51 17.56 45.69
C TYR A 111 28.90 17.77 46.32
N HIS A 112 29.98 17.36 45.64
CA HIS A 112 31.36 17.48 46.15
C HIS A 112 31.95 18.87 46.00
N PHE A 113 31.48 19.63 44.99
CA PHE A 113 31.96 21.01 44.70
C PHE A 113 30.79 21.98 44.61
N PRO A 114 30.12 22.30 45.73
CA PRO A 114 28.91 23.15 45.74
C PRO A 114 29.13 24.55 45.14
N ASP A 115 30.35 25.05 45.23
CA ASP A 115 30.71 26.38 44.69
C ASP A 115 30.64 26.46 43.13
N THR A 116 30.59 25.33 42.47
CA THR A 116 30.40 25.29 41.00
C THR A 116 28.96 25.57 40.58
N VAL A 117 28.00 25.48 41.49
CA VAL A 117 26.57 25.71 41.20
C VAL A 117 26.16 27.12 41.64
N THR A 118 25.60 27.88 40.74
CA THR A 118 25.04 29.18 41.04
C THR A 118 23.78 29.06 41.91
N PRO A 119 23.78 29.53 43.17
CA PRO A 119 22.63 29.42 44.06
C PRO A 119 21.51 30.38 43.61
N PHE A 120 20.27 30.07 43.97
CA PHE A 120 19.13 30.99 43.84
C PHE A 120 19.25 32.15 44.85
N ALA A 121 18.81 33.33 44.43
CA ALA A 121 18.81 34.51 45.32
C ALA A 121 17.83 34.38 46.49
N THR A 122 16.66 33.77 46.23
CA THR A 122 15.64 33.53 47.24
C THR A 122 15.03 32.13 47.12
N GLU A 123 14.41 31.62 48.20
CA GLU A 123 13.65 30.38 48.15
C GLU A 123 12.42 30.46 47.20
N ALA A 124 11.86 31.69 47.05
CA ALA A 124 10.78 31.92 46.12
C ALA A 124 11.24 31.74 44.64
N ASP A 125 12.43 32.21 44.30
CA ASP A 125 13.02 32.03 42.97
C ASP A 125 13.26 30.56 42.66
N ARG A 126 13.72 29.77 43.64
CA ARG A 126 13.92 28.34 43.53
C ARG A 126 12.60 27.61 43.27
N LEU A 127 11.55 27.94 44.07
CA LEU A 127 10.23 27.35 43.89
C LEU A 127 9.63 27.71 42.53
N ALA A 128 9.78 28.96 42.11
CA ALA A 128 9.31 29.39 40.79
C ALA A 128 10.00 28.62 39.63
N ASP A 129 11.31 28.41 39.70
CA ASP A 129 12.09 27.66 38.73
C ASP A 129 11.63 26.20 38.64
N ILE A 130 11.44 25.53 39.79
CA ILE A 130 10.93 24.15 39.84
C ILE A 130 9.52 24.04 39.24
N LEU A 131 8.60 24.94 39.64
CA LEU A 131 7.22 24.91 39.11
C LEU A 131 7.18 25.17 37.61
N LEU A 132 7.96 26.15 37.15
CA LEU A 132 8.04 26.51 35.74
C LEU A 132 8.62 25.38 34.91
N ALA A 133 9.70 24.74 35.40
CA ALA A 133 10.29 23.56 34.75
C ALA A 133 9.27 22.40 34.66
N PHE A 134 8.58 22.11 35.77
CA PHE A 134 7.60 21.05 35.82
C PHE A 134 6.45 21.29 34.83
N VAL A 135 5.85 22.47 34.82
CA VAL A 135 4.75 22.83 33.90
C VAL A 135 5.24 22.79 32.44
N SER A 136 6.39 23.37 32.16
CA SER A 136 6.98 23.40 30.83
C SER A 136 7.25 22.01 30.27
N VAL A 137 7.90 21.15 31.07
CA VAL A 137 8.21 19.77 30.68
C VAL A 137 6.93 18.96 30.52
N SER A 138 5.94 19.12 31.40
CA SER A 138 4.65 18.42 31.32
C SER A 138 3.91 18.76 30.02
N ILE A 139 3.85 20.04 29.64
CA ILE A 139 3.21 20.47 28.40
C ILE A 139 3.93 19.88 27.18
N VAL A 140 5.26 19.92 27.16
CA VAL A 140 6.04 19.42 26.01
C VAL A 140 5.96 17.89 25.92
N CYS A 141 6.14 17.18 27.02
CA CYS A 141 5.99 15.73 27.05
C CYS A 141 4.59 15.32 26.60
N GLY A 142 3.55 15.96 27.11
CA GLY A 142 2.16 15.69 26.73
C GLY A 142 1.93 15.92 25.23
N SER A 143 2.48 17.03 24.69
CA SER A 143 2.36 17.34 23.26
C SER A 143 3.10 16.33 22.40
N VAL A 144 4.34 15.99 22.73
CA VAL A 144 5.14 15.00 22.00
C VAL A 144 4.47 13.65 22.00
N LEU A 145 4.00 13.20 23.17
CA LEU A 145 3.31 11.92 23.33
C LEU A 145 1.99 11.90 22.53
N TYR A 146 1.22 12.99 22.59
CA TYR A 146 -0.03 13.09 21.83
C TYR A 146 0.21 12.96 20.32
N PHE A 147 1.18 13.70 19.76
CA PHE A 147 1.50 13.61 18.33
C PHE A 147 2.04 12.24 17.96
N HIS A 148 2.90 11.65 18.79
CA HIS A 148 3.45 10.32 18.56
C HIS A 148 2.36 9.23 18.56
N LEU A 149 1.43 9.27 19.53
CA LEU A 149 0.29 8.35 19.58
C LEU A 149 -0.67 8.54 18.40
N LYS A 150 -0.89 9.78 17.99
CA LYS A 150 -1.72 10.07 16.81
C LYS A 150 -1.12 9.48 15.54
N GLU A 151 0.17 9.68 15.32
CA GLU A 151 0.90 9.12 14.18
C GLU A 151 0.89 7.58 14.21
N TYR A 152 1.16 6.99 15.37
CA TYR A 152 1.10 5.54 15.57
C TYR A 152 -0.29 4.97 15.24
N ASN A 153 -1.35 5.59 15.72
CA ASN A 153 -2.71 5.15 15.43
C ASN A 153 -3.06 5.25 13.93
N GLN A 154 -2.60 6.31 13.25
CA GLN A 154 -2.78 6.43 11.80
C GLN A 154 -2.05 5.33 11.02
N GLN A 155 -0.82 5.01 11.42
CA GLN A 155 -0.06 3.91 10.81
C GLN A 155 -0.73 2.55 11.05
N GLN A 156 -1.30 2.31 12.24
CA GLN A 156 -2.04 1.09 12.55
C GLN A 156 -3.28 0.94 11.66
N LEU A 157 -4.07 2.00 11.49
CA LEU A 157 -5.25 1.99 10.61
C LEU A 157 -4.87 1.70 9.14
N LEU A 158 -3.78 2.32 8.66
CA LEU A 158 -3.29 2.07 7.31
C LEU A 158 -2.83 0.62 7.11
N LEU A 159 -2.12 0.07 8.09
CA LEU A 159 -1.69 -1.34 8.08
C LEU A 159 -2.88 -2.30 8.08
N GLU A 160 -3.92 -2.00 8.85
CA GLU A 160 -5.14 -2.79 8.90
C GLU A 160 -5.86 -2.78 7.54
N GLU A 161 -6.00 -1.60 6.92
CA GLU A 161 -6.58 -1.46 5.57
C GLU A 161 -5.79 -2.27 4.54
N GLN A 162 -4.45 -2.17 4.54
CA GLN A 162 -3.59 -2.94 3.64
C GLN A 162 -3.73 -4.45 3.85
N ASN A 163 -3.82 -4.90 5.11
CA ASN A 163 -4.05 -6.31 5.43
C ASN A 163 -5.41 -6.82 4.92
N LEU A 164 -6.47 -6.03 5.09
CA LEU A 164 -7.79 -6.37 4.56
C LEU A 164 -7.77 -6.47 3.04
N ARG A 165 -7.10 -5.54 2.36
CA ARG A 165 -6.94 -5.56 0.91
C ARG A 165 -6.16 -6.78 0.42
N LEU A 166 -5.05 -7.12 1.09
CA LEU A 166 -4.27 -8.32 0.77
C LEU A 166 -5.10 -9.59 0.93
N ARG A 167 -5.87 -9.72 2.01
CA ARG A 167 -6.76 -10.87 2.24
C ARG A 167 -7.85 -10.97 1.16
N SER A 168 -8.44 -9.85 0.73
CA SER A 168 -9.45 -9.85 -0.33
C SER A 168 -8.86 -10.32 -1.67
N LEU A 169 -7.65 -9.88 -2.01
CA LEU A 169 -6.92 -10.33 -3.21
C LEU A 169 -6.57 -11.82 -3.14
N ASP A 170 -6.10 -12.30 -1.99
CA ASP A 170 -5.76 -13.72 -1.79
C ASP A 170 -7.00 -14.62 -1.90
N ASN A 171 -8.11 -14.20 -1.31
CA ASN A 171 -9.40 -14.89 -1.44
C ASN A 171 -9.91 -14.91 -2.89
N ALA A 172 -9.82 -13.78 -3.60
CA ALA A 172 -10.20 -13.70 -5.01
C ALA A 172 -9.34 -14.64 -5.87
N LYS A 173 -8.02 -14.68 -5.64
CA LYS A 173 -7.09 -15.60 -6.30
C LYS A 173 -7.44 -17.06 -6.02
N SER A 174 -7.70 -17.41 -4.76
CA SER A 174 -8.06 -18.78 -4.36
C SER A 174 -9.38 -19.22 -4.98
N THR A 175 -10.39 -18.34 -5.01
CA THR A 175 -11.67 -18.60 -5.65
C THR A 175 -11.49 -18.80 -7.16
N PHE A 176 -10.72 -17.94 -7.81
CA PHE A 176 -10.39 -18.06 -9.23
C PHE A 176 -9.74 -19.42 -9.56
N LEU A 177 -8.70 -19.81 -8.82
CA LEU A 177 -8.03 -21.10 -9.02
C LEU A 177 -8.97 -22.29 -8.82
N THR A 178 -9.84 -22.22 -7.82
CA THR A 178 -10.83 -23.27 -7.55
C THR A 178 -11.83 -23.37 -8.70
N THR A 179 -12.30 -22.24 -9.22
CA THR A 179 -13.23 -22.21 -10.36
C THR A 179 -12.58 -22.81 -11.61
N VAL A 180 -11.36 -22.39 -11.94
CA VAL A 180 -10.59 -22.93 -13.09
C VAL A 180 -10.39 -24.44 -12.95
N ALA A 181 -10.00 -24.90 -11.74
CA ALA A 181 -9.82 -26.32 -11.50
C ALA A 181 -11.12 -27.12 -11.72
N HIS A 182 -12.26 -26.60 -11.28
CA HIS A 182 -13.57 -27.21 -11.52
C HIS A 182 -13.95 -27.22 -13.00
N GLU A 183 -13.71 -26.11 -13.72
CA GLU A 183 -14.02 -26.00 -15.13
C GLU A 183 -13.16 -26.91 -16.01
N ILE A 184 -11.92 -27.18 -15.63
CA ILE A 184 -11.04 -28.15 -16.29
C ILE A 184 -11.43 -29.60 -15.92
N LYS A 185 -11.77 -29.86 -14.64
CA LYS A 185 -12.13 -31.20 -14.17
C LYS A 185 -13.35 -31.74 -14.88
N ASN A 186 -14.36 -30.92 -15.15
CA ASN A 186 -15.62 -31.36 -15.77
C ASN A 186 -15.40 -31.98 -17.17
N PRO A 187 -14.79 -31.30 -18.16
CA PRO A 187 -14.51 -31.89 -19.46
C PRO A 187 -13.54 -33.09 -19.37
N LEU A 188 -12.55 -33.04 -18.45
CA LEU A 188 -11.63 -34.15 -18.25
C LEU A 188 -12.37 -35.42 -17.77
N SER A 189 -13.34 -35.26 -16.87
CA SER A 189 -14.19 -36.39 -16.43
C SER A 189 -15.05 -36.92 -17.56
N SER A 190 -15.57 -36.05 -18.45
CA SER A 190 -16.32 -36.46 -19.63
C SER A 190 -15.44 -37.24 -20.62
N ILE A 191 -14.21 -36.76 -20.87
CA ILE A 191 -13.23 -37.50 -21.71
C ILE A 191 -12.97 -38.89 -21.13
N SER A 192 -12.70 -39.00 -19.84
CA SER A 192 -12.42 -40.28 -19.19
C SER A 192 -13.58 -41.24 -19.26
N LEU A 193 -14.82 -40.74 -19.08
CA LEU A 193 -16.03 -41.55 -19.16
C LEU A 193 -16.23 -42.11 -20.57
N HIS A 194 -16.29 -41.20 -21.58
CA HIS A 194 -16.57 -41.64 -22.96
C HIS A 194 -15.43 -42.45 -23.58
N ALA A 195 -14.17 -42.21 -23.15
CA ALA A 195 -13.05 -43.07 -23.57
C ALA A 195 -13.20 -44.49 -23.01
N ARG A 196 -13.65 -44.64 -21.74
CA ARG A 196 -13.91 -45.96 -21.14
C ARG A 196 -15.09 -46.65 -21.81
N ASP A 197 -16.21 -45.94 -21.99
CA ASP A 197 -17.40 -46.46 -22.65
C ASP A 197 -17.07 -46.92 -24.08
N THR A 198 -16.25 -46.17 -24.82
CA THR A 198 -15.77 -46.57 -26.16
C THR A 198 -14.91 -47.82 -26.09
N SER A 199 -14.08 -47.99 -25.05
CA SER A 199 -13.26 -49.19 -24.87
C SER A 199 -14.10 -50.42 -24.54
N GLU A 200 -15.15 -50.25 -23.74
CA GLU A 200 -16.11 -51.33 -23.40
C GLU A 200 -16.89 -51.78 -24.66
N LEU A 201 -17.35 -50.83 -25.50
CA LEU A 201 -18.04 -51.13 -26.77
C LEU A 201 -17.17 -51.87 -27.79
N LEU A 202 -15.84 -51.79 -27.70
CA LEU A 202 -14.94 -52.56 -28.56
C LEU A 202 -14.89 -54.06 -28.19
N GLU A 203 -15.33 -54.42 -26.98
CA GLU A 203 -15.39 -55.81 -26.50
C GLU A 203 -16.73 -56.48 -26.77
N GLU A 204 -17.76 -55.69 -27.22
CA GLU A 204 -19.10 -56.17 -27.50
C GLU A 204 -19.30 -56.58 -28.96
N GLU A 205 -20.10 -57.66 -29.22
CA GLU A 205 -20.53 -58.06 -30.58
C GLU A 205 -22.07 -58.08 -30.65
N PRO A 206 -22.71 -57.42 -31.65
CA PRO A 206 -22.09 -56.64 -32.74
C PRO A 206 -21.62 -55.27 -32.33
N LEU A 207 -20.53 -54.77 -32.98
CA LEU A 207 -19.94 -53.43 -32.74
C LEU A 207 -20.93 -52.33 -33.06
N ASP A 208 -21.19 -51.43 -32.10
CA ASP A 208 -21.98 -50.24 -32.31
C ASP A 208 -21.09 -49.03 -32.70
N PHE A 209 -20.82 -48.93 -34.00
CA PHE A 209 -20.03 -47.84 -34.58
C PHE A 209 -20.66 -46.44 -34.39
N SER A 210 -22.00 -46.39 -34.31
CA SER A 210 -22.71 -45.08 -34.14
C SER A 210 -22.45 -44.48 -32.77
N LEU A 211 -22.56 -45.31 -31.71
CA LEU A 211 -22.31 -44.91 -30.34
C LEU A 211 -20.83 -44.60 -30.10
N MET A 212 -19.94 -45.37 -30.70
CA MET A 212 -18.49 -45.07 -30.65
C MET A 212 -18.17 -43.70 -31.29
N GLN A 213 -18.79 -43.38 -32.45
CA GLN A 213 -18.61 -42.11 -33.11
C GLN A 213 -19.14 -40.94 -32.28
N GLU A 214 -20.26 -41.12 -31.59
CA GLU A 214 -20.83 -40.12 -30.68
C GLU A 214 -19.89 -39.87 -29.49
N ASN A 215 -19.37 -40.93 -28.86
CA ASN A 215 -18.39 -40.82 -27.77
C ASN A 215 -17.12 -40.07 -28.21
N LEU A 216 -16.55 -40.38 -29.38
CA LEU A 216 -15.40 -39.68 -29.91
C LEU A 216 -15.65 -38.21 -30.16
N ARG A 217 -16.84 -37.86 -30.69
CA ARG A 217 -17.21 -36.43 -30.86
C ARG A 217 -17.31 -35.71 -29.52
N THR A 218 -17.83 -36.33 -28.48
CA THR A 218 -17.94 -35.78 -27.14
C THR A 218 -16.56 -35.58 -26.51
N ILE A 219 -15.62 -36.50 -26.75
CA ILE A 219 -14.23 -36.36 -26.34
C ILE A 219 -13.59 -35.16 -27.06
N GLU A 220 -13.72 -35.04 -28.37
CA GLU A 220 -13.18 -33.93 -29.17
C GLU A 220 -13.72 -32.58 -28.68
N GLN A 221 -15.03 -32.46 -28.47
CA GLN A 221 -15.64 -31.25 -27.91
C GLN A 221 -15.10 -30.90 -26.52
N SER A 222 -14.84 -31.90 -25.68
CA SER A 222 -14.31 -31.72 -24.35
C SER A 222 -12.84 -31.21 -24.39
N VAL A 223 -12.04 -31.74 -25.32
CA VAL A 223 -10.66 -31.25 -25.56
C VAL A 223 -10.67 -29.80 -26.01
N MET A 224 -11.49 -29.45 -27.02
CA MET A 224 -11.60 -28.05 -27.48
C MET A 224 -12.04 -27.10 -26.39
N ARG A 225 -12.89 -27.58 -25.46
CA ARG A 225 -13.31 -26.78 -24.31
C ARG A 225 -12.13 -26.53 -23.33
N ILE A 226 -11.30 -27.53 -23.06
CA ILE A 226 -10.09 -27.39 -22.24
C ILE A 226 -9.15 -26.38 -22.86
N ASP A 227 -8.85 -26.50 -24.17
CA ASP A 227 -7.98 -25.59 -24.88
C ASP A 227 -8.45 -24.14 -24.76
N ARG A 228 -9.77 -23.89 -24.88
CA ARG A 228 -10.34 -22.54 -24.68
C ARG A 228 -10.12 -22.04 -23.27
N ILE A 229 -10.35 -22.85 -22.22
CA ILE A 229 -10.13 -22.47 -20.83
C ILE A 229 -8.65 -22.11 -20.60
N VAL A 230 -7.72 -22.88 -21.16
CA VAL A 230 -6.28 -22.62 -21.04
C VAL A 230 -5.89 -21.30 -21.73
N LEU A 231 -6.42 -21.04 -22.93
CA LEU A 231 -6.16 -19.78 -23.64
C LEU A 231 -6.72 -18.57 -22.90
N ASP A 232 -7.95 -18.66 -22.38
CA ASP A 232 -8.57 -17.60 -21.57
C ASP A 232 -7.75 -17.33 -20.29
N LEU A 233 -7.20 -18.37 -19.66
CA LEU A 233 -6.32 -18.24 -18.51
C LEU A 233 -5.01 -17.54 -18.87
N MET A 234 -4.37 -17.93 -19.98
CA MET A 234 -3.13 -17.32 -20.45
C MET A 234 -3.33 -15.84 -20.82
N ASP A 235 -4.46 -15.51 -21.44
CA ASP A 235 -4.82 -14.13 -21.75
C ASP A 235 -5.01 -13.31 -20.47
N THR A 236 -5.72 -13.84 -19.48
CA THR A 236 -5.91 -13.19 -18.16
C THR A 236 -4.56 -12.90 -17.50
N VAL A 237 -3.67 -13.88 -17.44
CA VAL A 237 -2.31 -13.72 -16.86
C VAL A 237 -1.48 -12.69 -17.64
N SER A 238 -1.59 -12.69 -18.97
CA SER A 238 -0.87 -11.75 -19.82
C SER A 238 -1.34 -10.30 -19.62
N ILE A 239 -2.66 -10.11 -19.44
CA ILE A 239 -3.25 -8.81 -19.13
C ILE A 239 -2.79 -8.33 -17.75
N GLU A 240 -2.87 -9.18 -16.72
CA GLU A 240 -2.44 -8.82 -15.34
C GLU A 240 -0.96 -8.44 -15.28
N GLN A 241 -0.12 -9.08 -16.10
CA GLN A 241 1.31 -8.78 -16.18
C GLN A 241 1.65 -7.60 -17.10
N GLY A 242 0.66 -6.98 -17.74
CA GLY A 242 0.86 -5.92 -18.72
C GLY A 242 1.65 -6.37 -19.97
N ARG A 243 1.64 -7.67 -20.27
CA ARG A 243 2.40 -8.28 -21.37
C ARG A 243 1.56 -8.53 -22.63
N LEU A 244 0.25 -8.25 -22.58
CA LEU A 244 -0.61 -8.42 -23.74
C LEU A 244 -0.18 -7.41 -24.82
N ALA A 245 0.47 -7.90 -25.86
CA ALA A 245 0.81 -7.12 -27.05
C ALA A 245 -0.32 -7.28 -28.07
N LEU A 246 -0.90 -6.15 -28.52
CA LEU A 246 -1.89 -6.13 -29.59
C LEU A 246 -1.18 -5.93 -30.93
N SER A 247 -1.53 -6.73 -31.94
CA SER A 247 -1.07 -6.58 -33.31
C SER A 247 -2.04 -5.68 -34.07
N LEU A 248 -1.87 -4.36 -33.95
CA LEU A 248 -2.75 -3.41 -34.58
C LEU A 248 -2.45 -3.29 -36.07
N VAL A 249 -3.44 -3.64 -36.91
CA VAL A 249 -3.38 -3.53 -38.37
C VAL A 249 -4.65 -2.87 -38.91
N PRO A 250 -4.60 -2.18 -40.06
CA PRO A 250 -5.81 -1.71 -40.73
C PRO A 250 -6.78 -2.87 -40.99
N SER A 251 -8.00 -2.78 -40.50
CA SER A 251 -8.94 -3.91 -40.49
C SER A 251 -10.33 -3.46 -40.90
N ASP A 252 -10.92 -4.19 -41.82
CA ASP A 252 -12.33 -4.05 -42.19
C ASP A 252 -13.24 -4.80 -41.19
N LEU A 253 -13.84 -4.04 -40.27
CA LEU A 253 -14.75 -4.60 -39.27
C LEU A 253 -15.99 -5.26 -39.90
N SER A 254 -16.50 -4.75 -41.02
CA SER A 254 -17.64 -5.34 -41.68
C SER A 254 -17.32 -6.72 -42.22
N GLY A 255 -16.18 -6.84 -42.90
CA GLY A 255 -15.68 -8.12 -43.39
C GLY A 255 -15.42 -9.16 -42.27
N LEU A 256 -14.81 -8.70 -41.15
CA LEU A 256 -14.60 -9.56 -39.96
C LEU A 256 -15.91 -10.09 -39.40
N LEU A 257 -16.92 -9.23 -39.21
CA LEU A 257 -18.22 -9.64 -38.69
C LEU A 257 -18.97 -10.57 -39.63
N TYR A 258 -18.83 -10.35 -40.94
CA TYR A 258 -19.39 -11.27 -41.95
C TYR A 258 -18.74 -12.66 -41.89
N SER A 259 -17.43 -12.74 -41.67
CA SER A 259 -16.73 -14.04 -41.50
C SER A 259 -17.24 -14.79 -40.25
N VAL A 260 -17.37 -14.08 -39.13
CA VAL A 260 -17.88 -14.66 -37.87
C VAL A 260 -19.33 -15.15 -38.02
N LYS A 261 -20.19 -14.36 -38.73
CA LYS A 261 -21.56 -14.80 -39.02
C LYS A 261 -21.57 -16.04 -39.89
N LYS A 262 -20.74 -16.10 -40.95
CA LYS A 262 -20.63 -17.25 -41.84
C LYS A 262 -20.24 -18.50 -41.09
N ASP A 263 -19.23 -18.41 -40.21
CA ASP A 263 -18.77 -19.54 -39.40
C ASP A 263 -19.88 -20.02 -38.42
N TYR A 264 -20.60 -19.09 -37.80
CA TYR A 264 -21.74 -19.42 -36.94
C TYR A 264 -22.83 -20.16 -37.71
N CYS A 265 -23.20 -19.69 -38.93
CA CYS A 265 -24.22 -20.32 -39.77
C CYS A 265 -23.82 -21.69 -40.29
N SER A 266 -22.52 -21.98 -40.41
CA SER A 266 -21.99 -23.28 -40.84
C SER A 266 -22.17 -24.36 -39.76
N HIS A 267 -22.37 -23.95 -38.51
CA HIS A 267 -22.59 -24.86 -37.36
C HIS A 267 -23.89 -24.45 -36.66
N PRO A 268 -25.04 -24.96 -37.16
CA PRO A 268 -26.35 -24.55 -36.63
C PRO A 268 -26.45 -24.72 -35.14
N SER A 269 -26.99 -23.68 -34.47
CA SER A 269 -27.19 -23.70 -33.02
C SER A 269 -28.18 -24.84 -32.63
N PRO A 270 -27.83 -25.68 -31.65
CA PRO A 270 -28.74 -26.68 -31.11
C PRO A 270 -29.98 -26.03 -30.47
N LYS A 271 -29.95 -24.73 -30.16
CA LYS A 271 -31.06 -23.97 -29.57
C LYS A 271 -31.93 -23.28 -30.59
N ASN A 272 -31.71 -23.51 -31.89
CA ASN A 272 -32.48 -22.92 -33.00
C ASN A 272 -32.51 -21.39 -32.98
N ASN A 273 -31.39 -20.75 -32.56
CA ASN A 273 -31.23 -19.31 -32.57
C ASN A 273 -30.80 -18.81 -33.97
N GLN A 274 -31.23 -17.59 -34.33
CA GLN A 274 -30.82 -16.92 -35.55
C GLN A 274 -29.82 -15.79 -35.24
N LEU A 275 -28.72 -15.74 -36.00
CA LEU A 275 -27.75 -14.64 -35.89
C LEU A 275 -28.01 -13.64 -37.02
N VAL A 276 -28.39 -12.43 -36.68
CA VAL A 276 -28.60 -11.31 -37.60
C VAL A 276 -27.47 -10.30 -37.48
N LEU A 277 -26.86 -9.95 -38.61
CA LEU A 277 -25.83 -8.93 -38.69
C LEU A 277 -26.39 -7.73 -39.48
N THR A 278 -26.33 -6.54 -38.90
CA THR A 278 -26.70 -5.26 -39.52
C THR A 278 -25.48 -4.36 -39.53
N THR A 279 -24.98 -3.97 -40.71
CA THR A 279 -23.81 -3.12 -40.86
C THR A 279 -24.18 -1.86 -41.64
N GLN A 280 -23.68 -0.72 -41.21
CA GLN A 280 -23.75 0.54 -41.96
C GLN A 280 -22.79 0.49 -43.14
N SER A 281 -23.21 0.91 -44.29
CA SER A 281 -22.35 0.96 -45.50
C SER A 281 -21.34 2.10 -45.42
N GLY A 282 -20.12 1.85 -45.95
CA GLY A 282 -19.08 2.89 -46.08
C GLY A 282 -18.35 3.24 -44.81
N LEU A 283 -18.25 2.30 -43.85
CA LEU A 283 -17.42 2.47 -42.66
C LEU A 283 -15.94 2.39 -43.05
N PRO A 284 -15.07 3.24 -42.48
CA PRO A 284 -13.64 3.20 -42.71
C PRO A 284 -13.00 1.97 -42.04
N GLU A 285 -11.84 1.58 -42.52
CA GLU A 285 -10.97 0.65 -41.82
C GLU A 285 -10.51 1.25 -40.47
N ILE A 286 -10.40 0.42 -39.47
CA ILE A 286 -9.90 0.81 -38.15
C ILE A 286 -8.57 0.10 -37.85
N SER A 287 -7.72 0.74 -37.03
CA SER A 287 -6.51 0.11 -36.52
C SER A 287 -6.88 -0.82 -35.36
N ALA A 288 -6.89 -2.12 -35.60
CA ALA A 288 -7.32 -3.12 -34.63
C ALA A 288 -6.52 -4.43 -34.78
N ASP A 289 -6.60 -5.28 -33.78
CA ASP A 289 -6.14 -6.66 -33.83
C ASP A 289 -7.30 -7.57 -34.25
N PRO A 290 -7.30 -8.11 -35.48
CA PRO A 290 -8.42 -8.90 -36.01
C PRO A 290 -8.72 -10.15 -35.20
N GLU A 291 -7.69 -10.85 -34.72
CA GLU A 291 -7.84 -12.10 -33.97
C GLU A 291 -8.50 -11.83 -32.61
N ARG A 292 -8.08 -10.78 -31.94
CA ARG A 292 -8.68 -10.37 -30.67
C ARG A 292 -10.09 -9.85 -30.82
N LEU A 293 -10.41 -9.14 -31.90
CA LEU A 293 -11.78 -8.72 -32.17
C LEU A 293 -12.70 -9.90 -32.44
N ILE A 294 -12.26 -10.88 -33.25
CA ILE A 294 -13.00 -12.11 -33.48
C ILE A 294 -13.25 -12.84 -32.17
N GLN A 295 -12.24 -12.93 -31.31
CA GLN A 295 -12.36 -13.55 -29.97
C GLN A 295 -13.43 -12.87 -29.13
N VAL A 296 -13.42 -11.51 -29.07
CA VAL A 296 -14.43 -10.75 -28.32
C VAL A 296 -15.84 -10.99 -28.86
N VAL A 297 -16.02 -10.87 -30.16
CA VAL A 297 -17.33 -11.04 -30.80
C VAL A 297 -17.86 -12.48 -30.62
N THR A 298 -17.01 -13.48 -30.81
CA THR A 298 -17.37 -14.88 -30.63
C THR A 298 -17.77 -15.18 -29.19
N ASN A 299 -17.05 -14.62 -28.20
CA ASN A 299 -17.40 -14.75 -26.79
C ASN A 299 -18.75 -14.14 -26.46
N LEU A 300 -19.06 -12.95 -27.02
CA LEU A 300 -20.34 -12.28 -26.83
C LEU A 300 -21.49 -13.09 -27.47
N ILE A 301 -21.30 -13.61 -28.71
CA ILE A 301 -22.27 -14.48 -29.37
C ILE A 301 -22.51 -15.77 -28.54
N SER A 302 -21.46 -16.41 -28.08
CA SER A 302 -21.55 -17.63 -27.25
C SER A 302 -22.31 -17.38 -25.95
N ASN A 303 -22.08 -16.25 -25.30
CA ASN A 303 -22.83 -15.84 -24.12
C ASN A 303 -24.31 -15.57 -24.43
N ALA A 304 -24.59 -14.83 -25.51
CA ALA A 304 -25.97 -14.59 -25.94
C ALA A 304 -26.69 -15.92 -26.25
N GLU A 305 -26.02 -16.84 -26.94
CA GLU A 305 -26.58 -18.14 -27.28
C GLU A 305 -26.89 -19.00 -26.03
N ARG A 306 -26.05 -18.91 -25.01
CA ARG A 306 -26.31 -19.63 -23.73
C ARG A 306 -27.64 -19.23 -23.10
N HIS A 307 -28.03 -17.96 -23.23
CA HIS A 307 -29.22 -17.38 -22.60
C HIS A 307 -30.42 -17.19 -23.55
N THR A 308 -30.27 -17.57 -24.83
CA THR A 308 -31.35 -17.44 -25.85
C THR A 308 -31.76 -18.83 -26.31
N GLN A 309 -33.07 -19.03 -26.54
CA GLN A 309 -33.63 -20.24 -27.12
C GLN A 309 -34.75 -19.86 -28.11
N ASN A 310 -34.69 -20.40 -29.32
CA ASN A 310 -35.61 -20.05 -30.43
C ASN A 310 -35.69 -18.53 -30.67
N GLY A 311 -34.62 -17.79 -30.48
CA GLY A 311 -34.58 -16.34 -30.54
C GLY A 311 -33.65 -15.80 -31.60
N THR A 312 -33.54 -14.44 -31.64
CA THR A 312 -32.64 -13.76 -32.56
C THR A 312 -31.55 -13.03 -31.80
N ILE A 313 -30.29 -13.30 -32.17
CA ILE A 313 -29.12 -12.57 -31.68
C ILE A 313 -28.75 -11.58 -32.76
N THR A 314 -28.75 -10.28 -32.43
CA THR A 314 -28.46 -9.22 -33.42
C THR A 314 -27.11 -8.57 -33.10
N ILE A 315 -26.26 -8.49 -34.11
CA ILE A 315 -25.03 -7.70 -34.09
C ILE A 315 -25.26 -6.47 -34.97
N SER A 316 -25.05 -5.28 -34.42
CA SER A 316 -25.20 -4.01 -35.16
C SER A 316 -23.84 -3.30 -35.20
N LEU A 317 -23.41 -2.91 -36.40
CA LEU A 317 -22.21 -2.10 -36.60
C LEU A 317 -22.63 -0.76 -37.21
N THR A 318 -22.42 0.31 -36.47
CA THR A 318 -22.73 1.70 -36.88
C THR A 318 -21.53 2.59 -36.60
N GLY A 319 -21.30 3.58 -37.45
CA GLY A 319 -20.26 4.60 -37.25
C GLY A 319 -20.93 5.92 -36.80
N GLU A 320 -20.37 6.53 -35.75
CA GLU A 320 -20.75 7.89 -35.38
C GLU A 320 -19.77 8.89 -36.05
N PRO A 321 -20.29 10.01 -36.61
CA PRO A 321 -19.40 11.05 -37.15
C PRO A 321 -18.71 11.76 -35.99
N GLY A 322 -17.38 11.58 -35.86
CA GLY A 322 -16.61 12.35 -34.89
C GLY A 322 -15.45 11.60 -34.17
N TRP A 323 -15.34 10.29 -34.28
CA TRP A 323 -14.18 9.55 -33.77
C TRP A 323 -13.14 9.37 -34.89
N GLN A 324 -12.33 10.42 -35.11
CA GLN A 324 -11.03 10.29 -35.77
C GLN A 324 -9.98 10.28 -34.70
N THR A 325 -9.35 9.14 -34.51
CA THR A 325 -8.11 9.03 -33.73
C THR A 325 -6.93 9.17 -34.67
#